data_bf7519c0a77690e31453f7b85a9d0d18
#
_entry.id   bf7519c0a77690e31453f7b85a9d0d18
#
_cell.length_a   1.000
_cell.length_b   1.000
_cell.length_c   1.000
_cell.angle_alpha   90.00
_cell.angle_beta   90.00
_cell.angle_gamma   90.00
#
_symmetry.space_group_name_H-M   'P 1'
#
loop_
_entity.id
_entity.type
_entity.pdbx_description
1 polymer ?
#
loop_
_entity_poly.entity_id
_entity_poly.type
_entity_poly.pdbx_seq_one_letter_code
_entity_poly.pdbx_strand_id
1 'polypeptide(L)'
;MLSPVTEYLQTILDTVRDKDGGEVADYIDVLKNADPDKLGLALCTADGHMYSVGDDEYEFSIQSISKPFVYALALDVYGPEKVHQHVGVEPSGEAFNALSLDERGRPANPLINAGAITVSQLIGGPDLPPKQRAEEIRKYLSRLAGRELSFDDEVYGSEIETGDRNQAFAHMLREVGTVTDGAHDAVEAYTAQCAVKVTVKDLAQMAATLANAGVQPVTGEKVVSPMAARVAQAVMVSAGMYDASGRWMVEVGIPAKSGVAGGLIGTLPGQLGIASLSPRLDKQGNSVRGVKIFEELSSGLGLNLMSSNFYVAPGVKSIERKEDADIVELQGMINFTAAEKILRELQQRRVDGPNLILDVSGVTAFNKPGRDLIKEGLMNYRDEGVNVSIYDPEHALSDWVFSDGTTAQAIRDFTASFSVDATREEVFEAITRPDSWLGDAVEGEAREQGGEFHYETDDQYVELSVEESDDGKRVVWHVEPGDKDKRLKEDPEWEDTSLIFDIEEGEEGETQVSFTHRGMRPHDRGYNETAKNWRERLAEDLQPLIRRGKENK
;
A
#
# COMPACT_ATOMS: atom_id res chain seq x y z
N MET A 1 -25.59 7.11 -4.17
CA MET A 1 -25.72 5.90 -3.34
C MET A 1 -24.53 5.92 -2.39
N LEU A 2 -24.73 5.76 -1.07
CA LEU A 2 -23.60 5.68 -0.12
C LEU A 2 -22.86 4.36 -0.35
N SER A 3 -21.54 4.35 -0.09
CA SER A 3 -20.77 3.10 -0.13
C SER A 3 -21.27 2.16 0.97
N PRO A 4 -21.39 0.84 0.71
CA PRO A 4 -21.72 -0.14 1.76
C PRO A 4 -20.82 -0.05 3.00
N VAL A 5 -19.54 0.36 2.82
CA VAL A 5 -18.62 0.59 3.93
C VAL A 5 -19.11 1.74 4.81
N THR A 6 -19.50 2.88 4.21
CA THR A 6 -20.02 4.03 4.95
C THR A 6 -21.30 3.69 5.73
N GLU A 7 -22.20 2.92 5.11
CA GLU A 7 -23.43 2.45 5.79
C GLU A 7 -23.12 1.55 6.97
N TYR A 8 -22.15 0.66 6.83
CA TYR A 8 -21.70 -0.21 7.91
C TYR A 8 -21.06 0.59 9.07
N LEU A 9 -20.18 1.56 8.76
CA LEU A 9 -19.58 2.43 9.77
C LEU A 9 -20.66 3.24 10.51
N GLN A 10 -21.69 3.73 9.81
CA GLN A 10 -22.83 4.42 10.44
C GLN A 10 -23.60 3.50 11.41
N THR A 11 -23.82 2.25 11.01
CA THR A 11 -24.46 1.24 11.88
C THR A 11 -23.67 1.01 13.16
N ILE A 12 -22.33 0.94 13.09
CA ILE A 12 -21.46 0.84 14.27
C ILE A 12 -21.64 2.06 15.18
N LEU A 13 -21.60 3.30 14.61
CA LEU A 13 -21.80 4.51 15.41
C LEU A 13 -23.14 4.51 16.12
N ASP A 14 -24.20 4.10 15.44
CA ASP A 14 -25.55 4.06 16.03
C ASP A 14 -25.65 3.02 17.16
N THR A 15 -24.94 1.89 17.04
CA THR A 15 -24.90 0.85 18.10
C THR A 15 -24.22 1.33 19.39
N VAL A 16 -23.22 2.24 19.26
CA VAL A 16 -22.46 2.72 20.42
C VAL A 16 -22.92 4.07 20.94
N ARG A 17 -23.81 4.77 20.22
CA ARG A 17 -24.25 6.15 20.53
C ARG A 17 -24.76 6.32 21.95
N ASP A 18 -25.59 5.40 22.42
CA ASP A 18 -26.23 5.44 23.74
C ASP A 18 -25.33 4.92 24.88
N LYS A 19 -24.04 4.61 24.58
CA LYS A 19 -23.09 4.22 25.63
C LYS A 19 -22.53 5.48 26.31
N ASP A 20 -23.11 5.85 27.41
CA ASP A 20 -22.85 7.10 28.14
C ASP A 20 -21.87 6.95 29.32
N GLY A 21 -21.29 5.77 29.51
CA GLY A 21 -20.30 5.50 30.55
C GLY A 21 -19.00 6.28 30.35
N GLY A 22 -18.28 6.51 31.47
CA GLY A 22 -17.03 7.26 31.49
C GLY A 22 -17.23 8.77 31.63
N GLU A 23 -16.13 9.49 31.79
CA GLU A 23 -16.11 10.94 32.02
C GLU A 23 -15.07 11.59 31.09
N VAL A 24 -15.25 12.87 30.76
CA VAL A 24 -14.23 13.64 30.02
C VAL A 24 -12.98 13.83 30.88
N ALA A 25 -11.82 14.06 30.24
CA ALA A 25 -10.58 14.36 30.96
C ALA A 25 -10.75 15.65 31.80
N ASP A 26 -10.64 15.54 33.12
CA ASP A 26 -10.90 16.65 34.06
C ASP A 26 -9.65 17.38 34.56
N TYR A 27 -8.45 16.82 34.25
CA TYR A 27 -7.18 17.37 34.70
C TYR A 27 -6.54 18.37 33.69
N ILE A 28 -7.18 18.58 32.53
CA ILE A 28 -6.87 19.65 31.57
C ILE A 28 -8.14 20.49 31.44
N ASP A 29 -8.10 21.73 31.88
CA ASP A 29 -9.30 22.55 32.01
C ASP A 29 -10.09 22.73 30.70
N VAL A 30 -9.41 22.80 29.57
CA VAL A 30 -10.05 22.89 28.25
C VAL A 30 -10.78 21.58 27.91
N LEU A 31 -10.17 20.42 28.16
CA LEU A 31 -10.77 19.12 27.87
C LEU A 31 -11.95 18.78 28.80
N LYS A 32 -11.96 19.33 29.99
CA LYS A 32 -13.10 19.21 30.93
C LYS A 32 -14.40 19.77 30.36
N ASN A 33 -14.29 20.76 29.47
CA ASN A 33 -15.42 21.39 28.81
C ASN A 33 -15.75 20.79 27.44
N ALA A 34 -15.07 19.71 27.04
CA ALA A 34 -15.35 19.03 25.78
C ALA A 34 -16.78 18.47 25.75
N ASP A 35 -17.44 18.57 24.61
CA ASP A 35 -18.77 18.00 24.40
C ASP A 35 -18.69 16.46 24.48
N PRO A 36 -19.27 15.85 25.56
CA PRO A 36 -19.16 14.41 25.78
C PRO A 36 -19.91 13.57 24.74
N ASP A 37 -20.78 14.17 23.95
CA ASP A 37 -21.63 13.46 23.00
C ASP A 37 -21.04 13.41 21.60
N LYS A 38 -19.94 14.14 21.36
CA LYS A 38 -19.18 14.02 20.10
C LYS A 38 -18.81 12.58 19.79
N LEU A 39 -19.05 12.18 18.54
CA LEU A 39 -18.85 10.82 18.08
C LEU A 39 -18.49 10.79 16.59
N GLY A 40 -17.25 10.50 16.26
CA GLY A 40 -16.74 10.40 14.91
C GLY A 40 -15.96 9.11 14.67
N LEU A 41 -16.02 8.61 13.45
CA LEU A 41 -15.28 7.43 12.99
C LEU A 41 -14.80 7.65 11.56
N ALA A 42 -13.53 7.34 11.30
CA ALA A 42 -12.95 7.34 9.98
C ALA A 42 -12.06 6.11 9.74
N LEU A 43 -12.02 5.67 8.50
CA LEU A 43 -11.19 4.58 8.01
C LEU A 43 -10.53 5.04 6.71
N CYS A 44 -9.21 4.89 6.60
CA CYS A 44 -8.45 5.17 5.39
C CYS A 44 -7.73 3.90 4.95
N THR A 45 -7.98 3.43 3.72
CA THR A 45 -7.30 2.26 3.17
C THR A 45 -5.87 2.58 2.74
N ALA A 46 -5.03 1.55 2.59
CA ALA A 46 -3.64 1.73 2.17
C ALA A 46 -3.50 2.30 0.73
N ASP A 47 -4.54 2.21 -0.08
CA ASP A 47 -4.63 2.80 -1.42
C ASP A 47 -5.32 4.19 -1.45
N GLY A 48 -5.61 4.77 -0.27
CA GLY A 48 -6.00 6.18 -0.12
C GLY A 48 -7.51 6.45 -0.11
N HIS A 49 -8.37 5.43 -0.12
CA HIS A 49 -9.82 5.65 0.00
C HIS A 49 -10.21 5.97 1.45
N MET A 50 -10.97 7.06 1.61
CA MET A 50 -11.45 7.55 2.90
C MET A 50 -12.95 7.25 3.07
N TYR A 51 -13.30 6.67 4.21
CA TYR A 51 -14.67 6.47 4.66
C TYR A 51 -14.82 7.10 6.05
N SER A 52 -15.83 7.95 6.25
CA SER A 52 -16.03 8.63 7.53
C SER A 52 -17.50 8.88 7.82
N VAL A 53 -17.84 8.91 9.10
CA VAL A 53 -19.21 9.11 9.60
C VAL A 53 -19.20 9.84 10.93
N GLY A 54 -20.32 10.47 11.27
CA GLY A 54 -20.50 11.22 12.51
C GLY A 54 -19.82 12.60 12.50
N ASP A 55 -19.23 13.00 13.63
CA ASP A 55 -18.52 14.28 13.80
C ASP A 55 -17.11 14.23 13.16
N ASP A 56 -17.01 13.88 11.91
CA ASP A 56 -15.76 13.57 11.21
C ASP A 56 -14.89 14.79 10.87
N GLU A 57 -15.47 15.99 10.84
CA GLU A 57 -14.79 17.28 10.66
C GLU A 57 -14.51 18.02 11.97
N TYR A 58 -14.90 17.44 13.11
CA TYR A 58 -14.66 18.09 14.39
C TYR A 58 -13.17 18.07 14.75
N GLU A 59 -12.58 19.24 14.95
CA GLU A 59 -11.19 19.40 15.36
C GLU A 59 -11.01 19.22 16.86
N PHE A 60 -9.97 18.47 17.25
CA PHE A 60 -9.59 18.24 18.64
C PHE A 60 -8.07 18.09 18.77
N SER A 61 -7.52 18.24 19.97
CA SER A 61 -6.09 18.07 20.18
C SER A 61 -5.65 16.61 20.09
N ILE A 62 -4.56 16.34 19.36
CA ILE A 62 -4.05 14.98 19.10
C ILE A 62 -3.61 14.25 20.37
N GLN A 63 -3.14 14.97 21.37
CA GLN A 63 -2.71 14.44 22.65
C GLN A 63 -1.71 13.27 22.53
N SER A 64 -1.86 12.25 23.34
CA SER A 64 -0.99 11.08 23.36
C SER A 64 -0.99 10.25 22.06
N ILE A 65 -1.89 10.51 21.13
CA ILE A 65 -1.86 9.88 19.79
C ILE A 65 -0.65 10.36 18.99
N SER A 66 -0.09 11.54 19.28
CA SER A 66 1.13 12.04 18.64
C SER A 66 2.38 11.18 18.89
N LYS A 67 2.42 10.46 20.04
CA LYS A 67 3.61 9.76 20.52
C LYS A 67 4.18 8.71 19.56
N PRO A 68 3.41 7.75 19.02
CA PRO A 68 3.94 6.76 18.08
C PRO A 68 4.45 7.40 16.78
N PHE A 69 3.85 8.49 16.33
CA PHE A 69 4.31 9.21 15.14
C PHE A 69 5.65 9.89 15.37
N VAL A 70 5.81 10.61 16.48
CA VAL A 70 7.08 11.28 16.82
C VAL A 70 8.17 10.26 17.13
N TYR A 71 7.81 9.12 17.71
CA TYR A 71 8.75 8.00 17.86
C TYR A 71 9.19 7.44 16.50
N ALA A 72 8.27 7.27 15.54
CA ALA A 72 8.62 6.87 14.18
C ALA A 72 9.56 7.89 13.50
N LEU A 73 9.33 9.20 13.68
CA LEU A 73 10.22 10.26 13.20
C LEU A 73 11.63 10.12 13.80
N ALA A 74 11.73 9.92 15.11
CA ALA A 74 13.03 9.75 15.76
C ALA A 74 13.77 8.51 15.26
N LEU A 75 13.05 7.39 15.07
CA LEU A 75 13.62 6.17 14.48
C LEU A 75 14.11 6.37 13.05
N ASP A 76 13.36 7.13 12.26
CA ASP A 76 13.71 7.41 10.87
C ASP A 76 14.97 8.26 10.75
N VAL A 77 15.08 9.29 11.59
CA VAL A 77 16.21 10.23 11.55
C VAL A 77 17.48 9.66 12.18
N TYR A 78 17.36 8.96 13.31
CA TYR A 78 18.51 8.56 14.12
C TYR A 78 18.79 7.06 14.13
N GLY A 79 17.88 6.26 13.64
CA GLY A 79 17.94 4.79 13.72
C GLY A 79 17.61 4.23 15.11
N PRO A 80 17.18 2.96 15.17
CA PRO A 80 16.75 2.32 16.41
C PRO A 80 17.86 2.21 17.45
N GLU A 81 19.10 1.96 17.04
CA GLU A 81 20.23 1.82 17.98
C GLU A 81 20.43 3.09 18.82
N LYS A 82 20.36 4.27 18.20
CA LYS A 82 20.53 5.55 18.89
C LYS A 82 19.30 5.89 19.73
N VAL A 83 18.09 5.74 19.19
CA VAL A 83 16.85 6.05 19.92
C VAL A 83 16.71 5.17 21.16
N HIS A 84 17.02 3.90 21.05
CA HIS A 84 16.91 2.95 22.17
C HIS A 84 18.05 3.08 23.21
N GLN A 85 19.02 3.96 23.01
CA GLN A 85 19.91 4.40 24.09
C GLN A 85 19.17 5.30 25.09
N HIS A 86 18.11 6.00 24.66
CA HIS A 86 17.37 6.98 25.47
C HIS A 86 16.02 6.45 25.98
N VAL A 87 15.39 5.48 25.31
CA VAL A 87 14.08 4.94 25.66
C VAL A 87 14.03 3.44 25.42
N GLY A 88 13.35 2.70 26.29
CA GLY A 88 13.07 1.27 26.11
C GLY A 88 11.91 1.01 25.15
N VAL A 89 11.46 -0.24 25.09
CA VAL A 89 10.33 -0.69 24.23
C VAL A 89 9.35 -1.60 24.99
N GLU A 90 9.58 -1.81 26.29
CA GLU A 90 8.80 -2.73 27.10
C GLU A 90 7.58 -2.07 27.75
N PRO A 91 6.49 -2.80 28.00
CA PRO A 91 5.37 -2.29 28.78
C PRO A 91 5.85 -1.84 30.17
N SER A 92 5.34 -0.73 30.68
CA SER A 92 5.74 -0.23 32.01
C SER A 92 5.15 -1.06 33.17
N GLY A 93 3.99 -1.67 32.96
CA GLY A 93 3.19 -2.29 34.03
C GLY A 93 2.61 -1.30 35.03
N GLU A 94 2.72 0.01 34.74
CA GLU A 94 2.27 1.13 35.58
C GLU A 94 1.43 2.13 34.76
N ALA A 95 0.72 3.01 35.44
CA ALA A 95 -0.06 4.05 34.77
C ALA A 95 0.81 4.93 33.84
N PHE A 96 0.26 5.40 32.73
CA PHE A 96 0.95 6.20 31.71
C PHE A 96 1.61 7.49 32.23
N ASN A 97 1.15 7.96 33.37
CA ASN A 97 1.63 9.13 34.11
C ASN A 97 2.47 8.75 35.36
N ALA A 98 2.99 7.53 35.42
CA ALA A 98 4.02 7.12 36.37
C ALA A 98 5.42 7.28 35.75
N LEU A 99 6.43 7.48 36.58
CA LEU A 99 7.82 7.51 36.14
C LEU A 99 8.42 6.09 36.22
N SER A 100 8.28 5.35 35.14
CA SER A 100 8.83 3.99 35.03
C SER A 100 10.16 4.04 34.28
N LEU A 101 11.25 3.88 35.01
CA LEU A 101 12.61 3.83 34.46
C LEU A 101 13.19 2.42 34.59
N ASP A 102 13.95 2.01 33.58
CA ASP A 102 14.73 0.78 33.63
C ASP A 102 16.05 0.95 34.42
N GLU A 103 16.82 -0.14 34.55
CA GLU A 103 18.10 -0.15 35.26
C GLU A 103 19.15 0.82 34.70
N ARG A 104 18.95 1.30 33.45
CA ARG A 104 19.82 2.27 32.77
C ARG A 104 19.31 3.72 32.91
N GLY A 105 18.24 3.94 33.66
CA GLY A 105 17.61 5.25 33.81
C GLY A 105 16.77 5.68 32.61
N ARG A 106 16.43 4.76 31.67
CA ARG A 106 15.60 5.07 30.50
C ARG A 106 14.12 4.83 30.82
N PRO A 107 13.20 5.67 30.29
CA PRO A 107 11.77 5.35 30.32
C PRO A 107 11.48 4.00 29.67
N ALA A 108 10.54 3.23 30.21
CA ALA A 108 10.22 1.88 29.77
C ALA A 108 9.85 1.79 28.28
N ASN A 109 9.10 2.78 27.76
CA ASN A 109 8.75 2.85 26.34
C ASN A 109 8.41 4.30 25.90
N PRO A 110 8.36 4.58 24.57
CA PRO A 110 8.12 5.93 24.05
C PRO A 110 6.65 6.40 24.17
N LEU A 111 5.73 5.55 24.61
CA LEU A 111 4.29 5.85 24.64
C LEU A 111 3.78 6.27 26.04
N ILE A 112 4.62 6.16 27.09
CA ILE A 112 4.40 6.82 28.38
C ILE A 112 4.94 8.26 28.34
N ASN A 113 4.46 9.15 29.24
CA ASN A 113 4.83 10.57 29.19
C ASN A 113 6.35 10.78 29.29
N ALA A 114 7.02 10.12 30.23
CA ALA A 114 8.47 10.22 30.38
C ALA A 114 9.23 9.83 29.08
N GLY A 115 8.79 8.75 28.43
CA GLY A 115 9.37 8.31 27.16
C GLY A 115 9.09 9.26 26.01
N ALA A 116 7.89 9.82 25.94
CA ALA A 116 7.51 10.77 24.90
C ALA A 116 8.28 12.11 25.03
N ILE A 117 8.46 12.61 26.24
CA ILE A 117 9.32 13.79 26.51
C ILE A 117 10.77 13.50 26.06
N THR A 118 11.29 12.31 26.41
CA THR A 118 12.62 11.88 25.99
C THR A 118 12.77 11.79 24.47
N VAL A 119 11.78 11.25 23.76
CA VAL A 119 11.83 11.12 22.30
C VAL A 119 11.64 12.47 21.62
N SER A 120 10.72 13.31 22.11
CA SER A 120 10.46 14.63 21.54
C SER A 120 11.72 15.50 21.52
N GLN A 121 12.52 15.49 22.61
CA GLN A 121 13.77 16.30 22.67
C GLN A 121 14.83 15.86 21.64
N LEU A 122 14.78 14.64 21.13
CA LEU A 122 15.72 14.17 20.11
C LEU A 122 15.51 14.88 18.75
N ILE A 123 14.27 15.31 18.47
CA ILE A 123 13.91 15.87 17.17
C ILE A 123 14.63 17.20 16.94
N GLY A 124 15.34 17.28 15.81
CA GLY A 124 16.15 18.44 15.43
C GLY A 124 17.50 18.54 16.16
N GLY A 125 17.83 17.59 17.01
CA GLY A 125 19.11 17.55 17.75
C GLY A 125 19.14 18.42 19.00
N PRO A 126 20.26 18.39 19.73
CA PRO A 126 20.47 19.24 20.90
C PRO A 126 20.45 20.72 20.51
N ASP A 127 20.10 21.57 21.46
CA ASP A 127 20.08 23.03 21.33
C ASP A 127 19.02 23.60 20.36
N LEU A 128 18.15 22.78 19.74
CA LEU A 128 17.04 23.31 18.97
C LEU A 128 16.00 23.94 19.91
N PRO A 129 15.67 25.25 19.76
CA PRO A 129 14.68 25.91 20.60
C PRO A 129 13.33 25.16 20.61
N PRO A 130 12.62 25.08 21.75
CA PRO A 130 11.40 24.27 21.89
C PRO A 130 10.31 24.63 20.86
N LYS A 131 10.14 25.91 20.53
CA LYS A 131 9.19 26.35 19.49
C LYS A 131 9.56 25.87 18.10
N GLN A 132 10.85 25.83 17.77
CA GLN A 132 11.31 25.33 16.47
C GLN A 132 11.16 23.81 16.40
N ARG A 133 11.45 23.10 17.49
CA ARG A 133 11.23 21.66 17.59
C ARG A 133 9.76 21.31 17.43
N ALA A 134 8.87 22.03 18.13
CA ALA A 134 7.43 21.86 17.99
C ALA A 134 6.97 22.08 16.54
N GLU A 135 7.53 23.08 15.86
CA GLU A 135 7.21 23.35 14.45
C GLU A 135 7.70 22.25 13.49
N GLU A 136 8.90 21.68 13.72
CA GLU A 136 9.37 20.53 12.95
C GLU A 136 8.46 19.29 13.15
N ILE A 137 8.02 19.04 14.38
CA ILE A 137 7.07 17.97 14.69
C ILE A 137 5.72 18.26 14.01
N ARG A 138 5.19 19.48 14.08
CA ARG A 138 3.93 19.86 13.44
C ARG A 138 3.98 19.63 11.93
N LYS A 139 5.05 20.07 11.27
CA LYS A 139 5.27 19.85 9.82
C LYS A 139 5.29 18.36 9.49
N TYR A 140 5.96 17.56 10.29
CA TYR A 140 5.98 16.12 10.08
C TYR A 140 4.59 15.49 10.24
N LEU A 141 3.84 15.86 11.29
CA LEU A 141 2.46 15.41 11.48
C LEU A 141 1.56 15.86 10.32
N SER A 142 1.78 17.07 9.78
CA SER A 142 1.06 17.59 8.62
C SER A 142 1.30 16.75 7.36
N ARG A 143 2.53 16.29 7.13
CA ARG A 143 2.84 15.37 6.03
C ARG A 143 2.13 14.03 6.17
N LEU A 144 2.05 13.48 7.38
CA LEU A 144 1.31 12.25 7.66
C LEU A 144 -0.21 12.42 7.41
N ALA A 145 -0.76 13.58 7.78
CA ALA A 145 -2.17 13.92 7.56
C ALA A 145 -2.51 14.29 6.11
N GLY A 146 -1.50 14.57 5.26
CA GLY A 146 -1.71 15.05 3.89
C GLY A 146 -2.26 16.48 3.79
N ARG A 147 -2.30 17.23 4.88
CA ARG A 147 -2.67 18.65 4.95
C ARG A 147 -1.90 19.39 6.03
N GLU A 148 -1.91 20.70 5.98
CA GLU A 148 -1.31 21.51 7.04
C GLU A 148 -2.17 21.48 8.30
N LEU A 149 -1.55 21.12 9.43
CA LEU A 149 -2.15 21.11 10.76
C LEU A 149 -1.75 22.38 11.52
N SER A 150 -2.49 22.75 12.55
CA SER A 150 -2.23 23.92 13.40
C SER A 150 -2.17 23.52 14.88
N PHE A 151 -1.62 24.40 15.71
CA PHE A 151 -1.67 24.25 17.17
C PHE A 151 -3.01 24.74 17.74
N ASP A 152 -3.40 24.17 18.86
CA ASP A 152 -4.45 24.63 19.72
C ASP A 152 -3.82 25.43 20.88
N ASP A 153 -3.85 26.74 20.77
CA ASP A 153 -3.21 27.62 21.74
C ASP A 153 -3.87 27.57 23.13
N GLU A 154 -5.18 27.27 23.19
CA GLU A 154 -5.91 27.16 24.45
C GLU A 154 -5.51 25.88 25.20
N VAL A 155 -5.47 24.74 24.48
CA VAL A 155 -5.01 23.47 25.04
C VAL A 155 -3.55 23.56 25.45
N TYR A 156 -2.68 24.15 24.60
CA TYR A 156 -1.28 24.34 24.91
C TYR A 156 -1.07 25.17 26.19
N GLY A 157 -1.75 26.31 26.31
CA GLY A 157 -1.67 27.18 27.49
C GLY A 157 -2.14 26.47 28.78
N SER A 158 -3.28 25.79 28.71
CA SER A 158 -3.83 25.02 29.83
C SER A 158 -2.87 23.91 30.30
N GLU A 159 -2.29 23.15 29.36
CA GLU A 159 -1.37 22.07 29.72
C GLU A 159 -0.02 22.54 30.25
N ILE A 160 0.47 23.71 29.82
CA ILE A 160 1.68 24.33 30.40
C ILE A 160 1.45 24.74 31.83
N GLU A 161 0.29 25.34 32.15
CA GLU A 161 -0.07 25.77 33.49
C GLU A 161 -0.28 24.60 34.48
N THR A 162 -0.79 23.47 34.01
CA THR A 162 -1.10 22.28 34.82
C THR A 162 -0.02 21.17 34.74
N GLY A 163 1.10 21.45 34.04
CA GLY A 163 2.09 20.47 33.66
C GLY A 163 3.12 20.05 34.71
N ASP A 164 2.92 20.33 36.00
CA ASP A 164 3.88 20.09 37.08
C ASP A 164 4.45 18.68 37.09
N ARG A 165 3.62 17.66 36.83
CA ARG A 165 4.07 16.27 36.79
C ARG A 165 5.05 16.01 35.63
N ASN A 166 4.77 16.54 34.46
CA ASN A 166 5.68 16.42 33.30
C ASN A 166 6.99 17.17 33.53
N GLN A 167 6.94 18.33 34.23
CA GLN A 167 8.13 19.05 34.68
C GLN A 167 8.95 18.22 35.66
N ALA A 168 8.32 17.59 36.64
CA ALA A 168 9.00 16.70 37.59
C ALA A 168 9.69 15.54 36.85
N PHE A 169 9.02 14.92 35.85
CA PHE A 169 9.63 13.86 35.03
C PHE A 169 10.83 14.38 34.27
N ALA A 170 10.74 15.53 33.62
CA ALA A 170 11.84 16.10 32.86
C ALA A 170 13.05 16.41 33.74
N HIS A 171 12.85 16.91 34.97
CA HIS A 171 13.94 17.11 35.93
C HIS A 171 14.60 15.81 36.35
N MET A 172 13.83 14.74 36.63
CA MET A 172 14.38 13.42 36.98
C MET A 172 15.12 12.77 35.81
N LEU A 173 14.58 12.89 34.59
CA LEU A 173 15.21 12.39 33.36
C LEU A 173 16.53 13.12 33.06
N ARG A 174 16.63 14.39 33.42
CA ARG A 174 17.91 15.13 33.35
C ARG A 174 18.91 14.67 34.38
N GLU A 175 18.46 14.39 35.61
CA GLU A 175 19.32 13.87 36.68
C GLU A 175 20.00 12.57 36.28
N VAL A 176 19.27 11.67 35.60
CA VAL A 176 19.82 10.39 35.09
C VAL A 176 20.51 10.54 33.72
N GLY A 177 20.55 11.72 33.13
CA GLY A 177 21.22 12.01 31.87
C GLY A 177 20.48 11.57 30.59
N THR A 178 19.21 11.15 30.71
CA THR A 178 18.40 10.71 29.57
C THR A 178 17.85 11.90 28.78
N VAL A 179 17.49 13.00 29.44
CA VAL A 179 17.15 14.28 28.83
C VAL A 179 18.33 15.24 28.96
N THR A 180 18.80 15.81 27.85
CA THR A 180 19.94 16.74 27.79
C THR A 180 19.52 18.20 27.73
N ASP A 181 18.32 18.47 27.18
CA ASP A 181 17.73 19.82 27.11
C ASP A 181 17.37 20.36 28.50
N GLY A 182 17.06 21.65 28.59
CA GLY A 182 16.40 22.21 29.77
C GLY A 182 15.12 21.46 30.07
N ALA A 183 14.85 21.12 31.34
CA ALA A 183 13.63 20.38 31.70
C ALA A 183 12.36 21.09 31.21
N HIS A 184 12.33 22.42 31.36
CA HIS A 184 11.23 23.25 30.89
C HIS A 184 11.10 23.21 29.36
N ASP A 185 12.20 23.32 28.62
CA ASP A 185 12.23 23.33 27.16
C ASP A 185 11.75 21.98 26.59
N ALA A 186 12.16 20.86 27.20
CA ALA A 186 11.72 19.54 26.80
C ALA A 186 10.21 19.34 26.99
N VAL A 187 9.65 19.84 28.09
CA VAL A 187 8.21 19.79 28.36
C VAL A 187 7.44 20.75 27.44
N GLU A 188 7.96 21.96 27.19
CA GLU A 188 7.34 22.93 26.27
C GLU A 188 7.16 22.35 24.88
N ALA A 189 8.18 21.76 24.30
CA ALA A 189 8.12 21.12 22.97
C ALA A 189 7.15 19.93 22.94
N TYR A 190 7.17 19.08 23.97
CA TYR A 190 6.26 17.95 24.10
C TYR A 190 4.80 18.39 24.28
N THR A 191 4.51 19.43 25.07
CA THR A 191 3.17 19.97 25.26
C THR A 191 2.63 20.54 23.94
N ALA A 192 3.45 21.29 23.19
CA ALA A 192 3.08 21.78 21.87
C ALA A 192 2.76 20.63 20.88
N GLN A 193 3.52 19.53 20.94
CA GLN A 193 3.24 18.32 20.17
C GLN A 193 1.84 17.76 20.50
N CYS A 194 1.45 17.71 21.77
CA CYS A 194 0.14 17.24 22.21
C CYS A 194 -1.01 18.15 21.78
N ALA A 195 -0.75 19.44 21.63
CA ALA A 195 -1.72 20.48 21.29
C ALA A 195 -1.96 20.66 19.78
N VAL A 196 -1.43 19.80 18.91
CA VAL A 196 -1.73 19.84 17.47
C VAL A 196 -3.18 19.45 17.22
N LYS A 197 -3.94 20.27 16.45
CA LYS A 197 -5.33 20.02 16.08
C LYS A 197 -5.44 19.02 14.93
N VAL A 198 -6.34 18.06 15.09
CA VAL A 198 -6.64 17.00 14.11
C VAL A 198 -8.12 16.69 14.07
N THR A 199 -8.56 16.12 12.96
CA THR A 199 -9.87 15.45 12.83
C THR A 199 -9.68 13.93 12.84
N VAL A 200 -10.76 13.15 12.91
CA VAL A 200 -10.67 11.69 12.75
C VAL A 200 -10.19 11.29 11.36
N LYS A 201 -10.47 12.10 10.32
CA LYS A 201 -9.96 11.85 8.96
C LYS A 201 -8.44 11.99 8.90
N ASP A 202 -7.89 13.06 9.49
CA ASP A 202 -6.44 13.23 9.59
C ASP A 202 -5.80 12.04 10.30
N LEU A 203 -6.34 11.65 11.43
CA LEU A 203 -5.82 10.54 12.22
C LEU A 203 -5.91 9.20 11.47
N ALA A 204 -6.98 8.95 10.71
CA ALA A 204 -7.12 7.75 9.89
C ALA A 204 -6.05 7.71 8.77
N GLN A 205 -5.78 8.85 8.11
CA GLN A 205 -4.70 8.95 7.12
C GLN A 205 -3.31 8.77 7.74
N MET A 206 -3.06 9.40 8.88
CA MET A 206 -1.80 9.25 9.62
C MET A 206 -1.58 7.79 10.03
N ALA A 207 -2.62 7.12 10.54
CA ALA A 207 -2.58 5.70 10.89
C ALA A 207 -2.37 4.82 9.65
N ALA A 208 -3.04 5.14 8.53
CA ALA A 208 -2.87 4.46 7.25
C ALA A 208 -1.45 4.65 6.69
N THR A 209 -0.81 5.80 6.89
CA THR A 209 0.60 6.02 6.51
C THR A 209 1.53 5.04 7.23
N LEU A 210 1.33 4.79 8.53
CA LEU A 210 2.09 3.76 9.24
C LEU A 210 1.76 2.35 8.72
N ALA A 211 0.49 2.07 8.47
CA ALA A 211 0.04 0.78 7.92
C ALA A 211 0.59 0.54 6.51
N ASN A 212 0.76 1.59 5.70
CA ASN A 212 1.30 1.58 4.34
C ASN A 212 2.83 1.75 4.30
N ALA A 213 3.53 1.13 5.26
CA ALA A 213 4.99 1.14 5.34
C ALA A 213 5.63 2.54 5.28
N GLY A 214 4.93 3.56 5.77
CA GLY A 214 5.42 4.95 5.86
C GLY A 214 5.15 5.80 4.63
N VAL A 215 4.41 5.30 3.65
CA VAL A 215 3.95 6.06 2.48
C VAL A 215 2.55 6.61 2.75
N GLN A 216 2.39 7.92 2.64
CA GLN A 216 1.08 8.57 2.80
C GLN A 216 0.16 8.16 1.64
N PRO A 217 -1.00 7.54 1.93
CA PRO A 217 -1.75 6.82 0.91
C PRO A 217 -2.42 7.71 -0.16
N VAL A 218 -2.69 8.99 0.16
CA VAL A 218 -3.35 9.93 -0.77
C VAL A 218 -2.33 10.71 -1.59
N THR A 219 -1.24 11.18 -0.95
CA THR A 219 -0.21 12.00 -1.63
C THR A 219 0.87 11.16 -2.30
N GLY A 220 1.01 9.89 -1.94
CA GLY A 220 2.11 9.02 -2.38
C GLY A 220 3.47 9.39 -1.76
N GLU A 221 3.52 10.37 -0.86
CA GLU A 221 4.76 10.82 -0.25
C GLU A 221 5.31 9.78 0.72
N LYS A 222 6.57 9.41 0.58
CA LYS A 222 7.29 8.62 1.58
C LYS A 222 7.65 9.52 2.75
N VAL A 223 6.85 9.47 3.82
CA VAL A 223 6.99 10.34 5.01
C VAL A 223 7.96 9.76 6.01
N VAL A 224 8.01 8.44 6.16
CA VAL A 224 8.86 7.72 7.11
C VAL A 224 9.28 6.37 6.51
N SER A 225 10.41 5.82 6.97
CA SER A 225 10.88 4.53 6.45
C SER A 225 9.99 3.36 6.89
N PRO A 226 9.94 2.28 6.10
CA PRO A 226 9.21 1.06 6.46
C PRO A 226 9.65 0.45 7.79
N MET A 227 10.94 0.57 8.11
CA MET A 227 11.49 0.10 9.38
C MET A 227 10.91 0.88 10.56
N ALA A 228 10.92 2.22 10.49
CA ALA A 228 10.41 3.08 11.55
C ALA A 228 8.89 2.90 11.75
N ALA A 229 8.11 2.83 10.65
CA ALA A 229 6.68 2.55 10.69
C ALA A 229 6.38 1.21 11.38
N ARG A 230 7.11 0.15 11.02
CA ARG A 230 6.94 -1.18 11.63
C ARG A 230 7.27 -1.20 13.11
N VAL A 231 8.38 -0.57 13.53
CA VAL A 231 8.81 -0.55 14.94
C VAL A 231 7.83 0.26 15.78
N ALA A 232 7.32 1.39 15.29
CA ALA A 232 6.30 2.17 15.99
C ALA A 232 5.01 1.34 16.21
N GLN A 233 4.52 0.65 15.19
CA GLN A 233 3.36 -0.24 15.30
C GLN A 233 3.61 -1.40 16.29
N ALA A 234 4.80 -1.98 16.31
CA ALA A 234 5.15 -3.03 17.27
C ALA A 234 5.06 -2.56 18.72
N VAL A 235 5.52 -1.34 19.01
CA VAL A 235 5.40 -0.76 20.36
C VAL A 235 3.95 -0.37 20.69
N MET A 236 3.13 0.01 19.68
CA MET A 236 1.69 0.22 19.88
C MET A 236 0.98 -1.04 20.35
N VAL A 237 1.39 -2.23 19.89
CA VAL A 237 0.83 -3.51 20.34
C VAL A 237 0.99 -3.69 21.85
N SER A 238 2.17 -3.40 22.39
CA SER A 238 2.51 -3.70 23.79
C SER A 238 2.18 -2.58 24.78
N ALA A 239 2.13 -1.32 24.32
CA ALA A 239 2.05 -0.15 25.20
C ALA A 239 1.06 0.94 24.73
N GLY A 240 0.36 0.77 23.62
CA GLY A 240 -0.45 1.83 23.02
C GLY A 240 -1.75 2.15 23.77
N MET A 241 -2.33 1.16 24.44
CA MET A 241 -3.60 1.27 25.18
C MET A 241 -3.40 1.34 26.70
N TYR A 242 -2.28 1.94 27.11
CA TYR A 242 -1.88 2.05 28.52
C TYR A 242 -1.85 0.66 29.21
N ASP A 243 -2.38 0.57 30.45
CA ASP A 243 -2.43 -0.69 31.20
C ASP A 243 -3.39 -1.74 30.60
N ALA A 244 -4.21 -1.33 29.63
CA ALA A 244 -5.15 -2.22 28.95
C ALA A 244 -4.57 -2.87 27.69
N SER A 245 -3.31 -2.60 27.28
CA SER A 245 -2.74 -3.07 26.01
C SER A 245 -2.82 -4.58 25.81
N GLY A 246 -2.57 -5.37 26.84
CA GLY A 246 -2.68 -6.83 26.78
C GLY A 246 -4.12 -7.31 26.53
N ARG A 247 -5.09 -6.77 27.30
CA ARG A 247 -6.51 -7.07 27.11
C ARG A 247 -7.00 -6.61 25.74
N TRP A 248 -6.59 -5.43 25.29
CA TRP A 248 -6.87 -4.90 23.96
C TRP A 248 -6.44 -5.84 22.83
N MET A 249 -5.25 -6.40 22.92
CA MET A 249 -4.78 -7.35 21.91
C MET A 249 -5.58 -8.66 21.89
N VAL A 250 -6.15 -9.08 23.00
CA VAL A 250 -7.03 -10.26 23.07
C VAL A 250 -8.43 -9.96 22.52
N GLU A 251 -9.00 -8.80 22.86
CA GLU A 251 -10.38 -8.45 22.54
C GLU A 251 -10.52 -7.79 21.15
N VAL A 252 -9.53 -7.00 20.73
CA VAL A 252 -9.56 -6.21 19.48
C VAL A 252 -8.48 -6.65 18.48
N GLY A 253 -7.24 -6.83 18.94
CA GLY A 253 -6.15 -7.33 18.11
C GLY A 253 -5.65 -6.37 17.03
N ILE A 254 -5.82 -5.07 17.21
CA ILE A 254 -5.34 -4.01 16.31
C ILE A 254 -4.28 -3.18 17.04
N PRO A 255 -3.06 -2.99 16.51
CA PRO A 255 -2.10 -2.03 17.07
C PRO A 255 -2.73 -0.66 17.18
N ALA A 256 -2.81 -0.09 18.37
CA ALA A 256 -3.61 1.12 18.64
C ALA A 256 -2.91 2.11 19.55
N LYS A 257 -3.37 3.38 19.52
CA LYS A 257 -2.97 4.40 20.47
C LYS A 257 -4.14 5.27 20.88
N SER A 258 -4.33 5.40 22.20
CA SER A 258 -5.35 6.23 22.82
C SER A 258 -4.83 7.62 23.19
N GLY A 259 -5.71 8.61 23.14
CA GLY A 259 -5.49 10.00 23.57
C GLY A 259 -6.59 10.52 24.47
N VAL A 260 -6.23 11.31 25.47
CA VAL A 260 -7.14 11.77 26.52
C VAL A 260 -8.19 12.80 26.07
N ALA A 261 -8.08 13.33 24.85
CA ALA A 261 -9.17 14.08 24.21
C ALA A 261 -10.30 13.18 23.68
N GLY A 262 -10.20 11.86 23.87
CA GLY A 262 -11.17 10.88 23.39
C GLY A 262 -10.88 10.30 22.02
N GLY A 263 -9.76 10.69 21.42
CA GLY A 263 -9.27 10.10 20.17
C GLY A 263 -8.65 8.71 20.37
N LEU A 264 -8.82 7.85 19.38
CA LEU A 264 -8.22 6.51 19.33
C LEU A 264 -7.86 6.17 17.89
N ILE A 265 -6.62 5.75 17.64
CA ILE A 265 -6.19 5.24 16.33
C ILE A 265 -5.88 3.76 16.38
N GLY A 266 -6.03 3.11 15.23
CA GLY A 266 -5.58 1.74 15.00
C GLY A 266 -4.93 1.61 13.63
N THR A 267 -3.98 0.68 13.50
CA THR A 267 -3.27 0.40 12.26
C THR A 267 -3.34 -1.08 11.92
N LEU A 268 -3.72 -1.41 10.69
CA LEU A 268 -3.61 -2.77 10.17
C LEU A 268 -2.59 -2.78 9.04
N PRO A 269 -1.39 -3.33 9.27
CA PRO A 269 -0.30 -3.33 8.29
C PRO A 269 -0.74 -3.85 6.91
N GLY A 270 -0.47 -3.06 5.87
CA GLY A 270 -0.81 -3.38 4.49
C GLY A 270 -2.29 -3.26 4.14
N GLN A 271 -3.16 -2.82 5.06
CA GLN A 271 -4.60 -2.74 4.81
C GLN A 271 -5.15 -1.32 5.00
N LEU A 272 -5.12 -0.79 6.22
CA LEU A 272 -5.80 0.46 6.53
C LEU A 272 -5.39 1.09 7.87
N GLY A 273 -5.73 2.37 8.03
CA GLY A 273 -5.74 3.09 9.30
C GLY A 273 -7.16 3.40 9.73
N ILE A 274 -7.40 3.39 11.04
CA ILE A 274 -8.70 3.66 11.66
C ILE A 274 -8.51 4.78 12.67
N ALA A 275 -9.50 5.65 12.80
CA ALA A 275 -9.56 6.63 13.88
C ALA A 275 -10.99 6.84 14.37
N SER A 276 -11.16 6.96 15.67
CA SER A 276 -12.42 7.36 16.29
C SER A 276 -12.23 8.51 17.26
N LEU A 277 -13.28 9.29 17.45
CA LEU A 277 -13.38 10.33 18.47
C LEU A 277 -14.62 10.07 19.34
N SER A 278 -14.41 10.02 20.63
CA SER A 278 -15.49 10.09 21.63
C SER A 278 -14.88 10.47 22.99
N PRO A 279 -15.19 11.66 23.55
CA PRO A 279 -14.46 12.25 24.68
C PRO A 279 -14.58 11.51 26.00
N ARG A 280 -15.65 10.72 26.27
CA ARG A 280 -15.80 9.97 27.51
C ARG A 280 -14.75 8.87 27.64
N LEU A 281 -13.97 8.87 28.73
CA LEU A 281 -12.87 7.97 29.01
C LEU A 281 -13.23 6.96 30.11
N ASP A 282 -12.67 5.77 30.02
CA ASP A 282 -12.67 4.77 31.06
C ASP A 282 -11.62 5.08 32.16
N LYS A 283 -11.54 4.22 33.18
CA LYS A 283 -10.59 4.39 34.30
C LYS A 283 -9.11 4.30 33.86
N GLN A 284 -8.83 3.69 32.72
CA GLN A 284 -7.50 3.59 32.14
C GLN A 284 -7.16 4.78 31.23
N GLY A 285 -8.13 5.66 30.94
CA GLY A 285 -7.94 6.82 30.05
C GLY A 285 -8.22 6.54 28.58
N ASN A 286 -8.89 5.44 28.26
CA ASN A 286 -9.28 5.08 26.89
C ASN A 286 -10.73 5.51 26.62
N SER A 287 -11.00 5.92 25.37
CA SER A 287 -12.35 6.29 24.94
C SER A 287 -13.32 5.10 25.06
N VAL A 288 -14.37 5.23 25.88
CA VAL A 288 -15.35 4.15 26.14
C VAL A 288 -16.05 3.71 24.86
N ARG A 289 -16.62 4.66 24.08
CA ARG A 289 -17.25 4.32 22.79
C ARG A 289 -16.23 3.95 21.72
N GLY A 290 -15.04 4.57 21.76
CA GLY A 290 -13.93 4.22 20.86
C GLY A 290 -13.53 2.75 21.00
N VAL A 291 -13.37 2.24 22.22
CA VAL A 291 -13.08 0.81 22.47
C VAL A 291 -14.17 -0.07 21.85
N LYS A 292 -15.45 0.26 22.06
CA LYS A 292 -16.58 -0.51 21.50
C LYS A 292 -16.62 -0.48 19.97
N ILE A 293 -16.33 0.67 19.36
CA ILE A 293 -16.20 0.77 17.89
C ILE A 293 -15.15 -0.21 17.38
N PHE A 294 -14.00 -0.26 18.00
CA PHE A 294 -12.92 -1.14 17.55
C PHE A 294 -13.22 -2.62 17.83
N GLU A 295 -13.94 -2.96 18.89
CA GLU A 295 -14.45 -4.32 19.13
C GLU A 295 -15.39 -4.76 17.99
N GLU A 296 -16.33 -3.89 17.58
CA GLU A 296 -17.27 -4.16 16.48
C GLU A 296 -16.53 -4.28 15.12
N LEU A 297 -15.57 -3.41 14.85
CA LEU A 297 -14.75 -3.49 13.64
C LEU A 297 -13.91 -4.79 13.59
N SER A 298 -13.31 -5.18 14.71
CA SER A 298 -12.54 -6.40 14.81
C SER A 298 -13.40 -7.64 14.60
N SER A 299 -14.54 -7.74 15.29
CA SER A 299 -15.42 -8.92 15.24
C SER A 299 -16.24 -8.98 13.95
N GLY A 300 -16.78 -7.84 13.50
CA GLY A 300 -17.70 -7.78 12.35
C GLY A 300 -17.00 -7.79 10.99
N LEU A 301 -15.85 -7.14 10.86
CA LEU A 301 -15.06 -7.10 9.62
C LEU A 301 -13.80 -7.97 9.65
N GLY A 302 -13.54 -8.67 10.77
CA GLY A 302 -12.32 -9.47 10.91
C GLY A 302 -11.04 -8.63 10.93
N LEU A 303 -11.14 -7.34 11.31
CA LEU A 303 -10.01 -6.42 11.37
C LEU A 303 -9.16 -6.69 12.61
N ASN A 304 -8.33 -7.72 12.53
CA ASN A 304 -7.53 -8.21 13.64
C ASN A 304 -6.19 -8.75 13.12
N LEU A 305 -5.09 -8.31 13.74
CA LEU A 305 -3.73 -8.70 13.33
C LEU A 305 -3.49 -10.21 13.42
N MET A 306 -4.17 -10.89 14.34
CA MET A 306 -4.04 -12.34 14.56
C MET A 306 -5.03 -13.16 13.71
N SER A 307 -5.95 -12.52 13.00
CA SER A 307 -6.84 -13.21 12.06
C SER A 307 -6.06 -13.62 10.82
N SER A 308 -5.88 -14.91 10.61
CA SER A 308 -5.29 -15.45 9.39
C SER A 308 -6.40 -15.79 8.39
N ASN A 309 -6.35 -15.20 7.20
CA ASN A 309 -7.18 -15.63 6.10
C ASN A 309 -6.67 -17.00 5.61
N PHE A 310 -7.43 -18.05 5.84
CA PHE A 310 -7.09 -19.40 5.37
C PHE A 310 -7.22 -19.57 3.85
N TYR A 311 -7.83 -18.63 3.17
CA TYR A 311 -7.99 -18.61 1.71
C TYR A 311 -6.93 -17.68 1.08
N VAL A 312 -5.68 -18.11 1.11
CA VAL A 312 -4.68 -17.56 0.20
C VAL A 312 -4.78 -18.40 -1.08
N ALA A 313 -5.02 -17.76 -2.22
CA ALA A 313 -4.91 -18.42 -3.50
C ALA A 313 -3.58 -19.19 -3.56
N PRO A 314 -3.55 -20.44 -4.07
CA PRO A 314 -2.29 -21.15 -4.22
C PRO A 314 -1.32 -20.29 -5.01
N GLY A 315 -0.06 -20.20 -4.55
CA GLY A 315 0.98 -19.43 -5.26
C GLY A 315 1.24 -19.98 -6.66
N VAL A 316 1.00 -21.28 -6.87
CA VAL A 316 0.96 -21.93 -8.18
C VAL A 316 -0.47 -21.86 -8.71
N LYS A 317 -0.67 -21.21 -9.86
CA LYS A 317 -1.93 -21.17 -10.59
C LYS A 317 -2.09 -22.44 -11.43
N SER A 318 -1.06 -22.77 -12.23
CA SER A 318 -1.01 -23.98 -13.05
C SER A 318 0.40 -24.51 -13.20
N ILE A 319 0.55 -25.81 -13.51
CA ILE A 319 1.78 -26.42 -14.01
C ILE A 319 1.37 -27.27 -15.21
N GLU A 320 1.88 -26.89 -16.37
CA GLU A 320 1.58 -27.56 -17.63
C GLU A 320 2.87 -27.95 -18.35
N ARG A 321 2.82 -29.07 -19.07
CA ARG A 321 3.90 -29.48 -19.97
C ARG A 321 3.49 -29.19 -21.40
N LYS A 322 4.23 -28.31 -22.06
CA LYS A 322 4.04 -28.02 -23.48
C LYS A 322 5.35 -28.34 -24.23
N GLU A 323 5.28 -29.21 -25.20
CA GLU A 323 6.43 -29.68 -25.98
C GLU A 323 7.59 -30.17 -25.10
N ASP A 324 8.68 -29.40 -25.00
CA ASP A 324 9.89 -29.69 -24.23
C ASP A 324 10.06 -28.80 -22.98
N ALA A 325 9.05 -28.00 -22.62
CA ALA A 325 9.08 -27.09 -21.48
C ALA A 325 7.99 -27.41 -20.44
N ASP A 326 8.36 -27.33 -19.17
CA ASP A 326 7.43 -27.27 -18.05
C ASP A 326 7.13 -25.79 -17.75
N ILE A 327 5.86 -25.39 -17.89
CA ILE A 327 5.39 -24.03 -17.66
C ILE A 327 4.73 -23.98 -16.29
N VAL A 328 5.22 -23.10 -15.42
CA VAL A 328 4.72 -22.89 -14.07
C VAL A 328 4.19 -21.48 -13.95
N GLU A 329 2.86 -21.33 -13.92
CA GLU A 329 2.22 -20.05 -13.70
C GLU A 329 2.06 -19.78 -12.20
N LEU A 330 2.54 -18.62 -11.76
CA LEU A 330 2.41 -18.14 -10.39
C LEU A 330 1.35 -17.04 -10.29
N GLN A 331 0.78 -16.85 -9.07
CA GLN A 331 -0.20 -15.81 -8.83
C GLN A 331 -0.14 -15.25 -7.39
N GLY A 332 -0.66 -14.02 -7.24
CA GLY A 332 -0.82 -13.36 -5.94
C GLY A 332 0.49 -12.89 -5.32
N MET A 333 0.50 -12.68 -4.01
CA MET A 333 1.70 -12.23 -3.29
C MET A 333 2.61 -13.42 -2.94
N ILE A 334 3.85 -13.38 -3.36
CA ILE A 334 4.86 -14.42 -3.06
C ILE A 334 5.68 -13.98 -1.85
N ASN A 335 5.29 -14.47 -0.67
CA ASN A 335 6.05 -14.37 0.58
C ASN A 335 6.83 -15.67 0.82
N PHE A 336 7.52 -15.78 1.96
CA PHE A 336 8.28 -16.98 2.34
C PHE A 336 7.43 -18.26 2.26
N THR A 337 6.23 -18.26 2.85
CA THR A 337 5.35 -19.44 2.89
C THR A 337 4.84 -19.84 1.51
N ALA A 338 4.49 -18.84 0.67
CA ALA A 338 4.09 -19.10 -0.71
C ALA A 338 5.25 -19.67 -1.52
N ALA A 339 6.44 -19.09 -1.41
CA ALA A 339 7.66 -19.55 -2.11
C ALA A 339 8.04 -20.98 -1.70
N GLU A 340 8.03 -21.30 -0.39
CA GLU A 340 8.28 -22.67 0.09
C GLU A 340 7.29 -23.67 -0.50
N LYS A 341 6.00 -23.32 -0.49
CA LYS A 341 4.95 -24.17 -1.04
C LYS A 341 5.11 -24.38 -2.54
N ILE A 342 5.43 -23.32 -3.29
CA ILE A 342 5.71 -23.39 -4.74
C ILE A 342 6.86 -24.37 -5.00
N LEU A 343 8.01 -24.18 -4.37
CA LEU A 343 9.18 -25.03 -4.60
C LEU A 343 8.92 -26.49 -4.22
N ARG A 344 8.22 -26.75 -3.12
CA ARG A 344 7.80 -28.08 -2.71
C ARG A 344 6.83 -28.72 -3.73
N GLU A 345 5.91 -27.96 -4.29
CA GLU A 345 4.97 -28.43 -5.31
C GLU A 345 5.69 -28.77 -6.61
N LEU A 346 6.66 -27.95 -7.04
CA LEU A 346 7.53 -28.23 -8.20
C LEU A 346 8.29 -29.54 -8.02
N GLN A 347 8.89 -29.77 -6.84
CA GLN A 347 9.58 -31.01 -6.54
C GLN A 347 8.64 -32.24 -6.54
N GLN A 348 7.44 -32.11 -6.00
CA GLN A 348 6.45 -33.21 -5.93
C GLN A 348 5.89 -33.59 -7.30
N ARG A 349 5.65 -32.59 -8.15
CA ARG A 349 5.12 -32.80 -9.51
C ARG A 349 6.19 -33.22 -10.52
N ARG A 350 7.46 -33.33 -10.08
CA ARG A 350 8.59 -33.69 -10.94
C ARG A 350 8.64 -32.83 -12.20
N VAL A 351 8.88 -31.54 -12.01
CA VAL A 351 9.34 -30.68 -13.10
C VAL A 351 10.75 -31.18 -13.47
N ASP A 352 10.82 -32.01 -14.50
CA ASP A 352 12.02 -32.75 -14.90
C ASP A 352 12.31 -32.61 -16.41
N GLY A 353 11.66 -31.65 -17.07
CA GLY A 353 11.93 -31.30 -18.47
C GLY A 353 13.27 -30.57 -18.64
N PRO A 354 13.77 -30.53 -19.89
CA PRO A 354 15.01 -29.81 -20.20
C PRO A 354 14.87 -28.28 -20.05
N ASN A 355 13.61 -27.77 -20.08
CA ASN A 355 13.30 -26.36 -19.99
C ASN A 355 12.23 -26.14 -18.94
N LEU A 356 12.43 -25.15 -18.05
CA LEU A 356 11.48 -24.66 -17.08
C LEU A 356 11.16 -23.20 -17.36
N ILE A 357 9.90 -22.89 -17.55
CA ILE A 357 9.41 -21.53 -17.75
C ILE A 357 8.62 -21.14 -16.50
N LEU A 358 9.08 -20.11 -15.80
CA LEU A 358 8.34 -19.52 -14.70
C LEU A 358 7.58 -18.29 -15.21
N ASP A 359 6.27 -18.38 -15.23
CA ASP A 359 5.37 -17.28 -15.57
C ASP A 359 4.91 -16.58 -14.29
N VAL A 360 5.29 -15.33 -14.15
CA VAL A 360 4.93 -14.50 -12.99
C VAL A 360 3.96 -13.37 -13.34
N SER A 361 3.31 -13.42 -14.50
CA SER A 361 2.31 -12.41 -14.93
C SER A 361 1.16 -12.23 -13.94
N GLY A 362 0.77 -13.29 -13.23
CA GLY A 362 -0.26 -13.25 -12.18
C GLY A 362 0.26 -12.87 -10.79
N VAL A 363 1.54 -12.55 -10.63
CA VAL A 363 2.14 -12.20 -9.33
C VAL A 363 1.96 -10.72 -9.05
N THR A 364 1.29 -10.40 -7.96
CA THR A 364 1.04 -8.99 -7.54
C THR A 364 2.24 -8.36 -6.84
N ALA A 365 3.04 -9.16 -6.11
CA ALA A 365 4.26 -8.68 -5.44
C ALA A 365 5.12 -9.84 -4.93
N PHE A 366 6.42 -9.59 -4.82
CA PHE A 366 7.35 -10.43 -4.06
C PHE A 366 7.81 -9.69 -2.81
N ASN A 367 7.73 -10.33 -1.64
CA ASN A 367 8.54 -9.83 -0.52
C ASN A 367 9.98 -10.37 -0.63
N LYS A 368 10.92 -9.73 0.09
CA LYS A 368 12.33 -10.10 0.01
C LYS A 368 12.58 -11.60 0.28
N PRO A 369 12.09 -12.22 1.39
CA PRO A 369 12.30 -13.65 1.62
C PRO A 369 11.69 -14.56 0.56
N GLY A 370 10.50 -14.24 0.04
CA GLY A 370 9.85 -15.01 -1.02
C GLY A 370 10.64 -14.95 -2.32
N ARG A 371 11.06 -13.75 -2.73
CA ARG A 371 11.91 -13.55 -3.91
C ARG A 371 13.23 -14.33 -3.80
N ASP A 372 13.95 -14.16 -2.69
CA ASP A 372 15.26 -14.76 -2.53
C ASP A 372 15.15 -16.30 -2.54
N LEU A 373 14.09 -16.86 -1.93
CA LEU A 373 13.86 -18.31 -1.92
C LEU A 373 13.48 -18.86 -3.32
N ILE A 374 12.66 -18.17 -4.09
CA ILE A 374 12.33 -18.56 -5.47
C ILE A 374 13.61 -18.54 -6.34
N LYS A 375 14.40 -17.47 -6.28
CA LYS A 375 15.67 -17.39 -7.03
C LYS A 375 16.61 -18.54 -6.69
N GLU A 376 16.78 -18.87 -5.42
CA GLU A 376 17.63 -19.99 -4.99
C GLU A 376 17.08 -21.34 -5.48
N GLY A 377 15.78 -21.55 -5.40
CA GLY A 377 15.14 -22.76 -5.93
C GLY A 377 15.33 -22.93 -7.43
N LEU A 378 15.23 -21.84 -8.21
CA LEU A 378 15.50 -21.86 -9.65
C LEU A 378 16.97 -22.14 -9.97
N MET A 379 17.91 -21.68 -9.15
CA MET A 379 19.32 -22.03 -9.29
C MET A 379 19.56 -23.52 -9.15
N ASN A 380 18.91 -24.19 -8.19
CA ASN A 380 19.02 -25.63 -8.02
C ASN A 380 18.61 -26.38 -9.31
N TYR A 381 17.54 -25.97 -9.98
CA TYR A 381 17.15 -26.54 -11.29
C TYR A 381 18.21 -26.30 -12.38
N ARG A 382 18.83 -25.13 -12.43
CA ARG A 382 19.94 -24.83 -13.36
C ARG A 382 21.16 -25.70 -13.09
N ASP A 383 21.52 -25.91 -11.83
CA ASP A 383 22.64 -26.77 -11.42
C ASP A 383 22.40 -28.24 -11.81
N GLU A 384 21.14 -28.66 -11.91
CA GLU A 384 20.71 -29.96 -12.43
C GLU A 384 20.67 -30.00 -13.96
N GLY A 385 21.00 -28.89 -14.67
CA GLY A 385 21.06 -28.80 -16.12
C GLY A 385 19.76 -28.40 -16.81
N VAL A 386 18.76 -27.91 -16.06
CA VAL A 386 17.50 -27.39 -16.61
C VAL A 386 17.71 -25.95 -17.09
N ASN A 387 17.26 -25.62 -18.29
CA ASN A 387 17.22 -24.23 -18.76
C ASN A 387 16.05 -23.49 -18.14
N VAL A 388 16.34 -22.50 -17.31
CA VAL A 388 15.32 -21.68 -16.62
C VAL A 388 15.10 -20.39 -17.37
N SER A 389 13.85 -20.14 -17.76
CA SER A 389 13.39 -18.90 -18.39
C SER A 389 12.26 -18.28 -17.59
N ILE A 390 12.15 -16.94 -17.64
CA ILE A 390 11.17 -16.16 -16.87
C ILE A 390 10.30 -15.34 -17.82
N TYR A 391 9.01 -15.42 -17.64
CA TYR A 391 8.04 -14.52 -18.25
C TYR A 391 7.51 -13.55 -17.18
N ASP A 392 7.93 -12.28 -17.24
CA ASP A 392 7.63 -11.21 -16.27
C ASP A 392 7.25 -9.91 -17.01
N PRO A 393 6.07 -9.88 -17.68
CA PRO A 393 5.65 -8.74 -18.49
C PRO A 393 5.37 -7.48 -17.69
N GLU A 394 4.93 -7.62 -16.44
CA GLU A 394 4.57 -6.53 -15.53
C GLU A 394 5.75 -6.08 -14.64
N HIS A 395 6.94 -6.64 -14.86
CA HIS A 395 8.11 -6.35 -14.04
C HIS A 395 7.88 -6.53 -12.54
N ALA A 396 7.21 -7.62 -12.14
CA ALA A 396 6.95 -7.98 -10.74
C ALA A 396 8.25 -8.04 -9.91
N LEU A 397 9.39 -8.30 -10.57
CA LEU A 397 10.73 -8.06 -10.02
C LEU A 397 11.53 -7.12 -10.92
N SER A 398 12.25 -6.19 -10.28
CA SER A 398 13.15 -5.26 -10.98
C SER A 398 14.32 -5.96 -11.68
N ASP A 399 14.70 -7.13 -11.19
CA ASP A 399 15.76 -7.96 -11.78
C ASP A 399 15.56 -9.44 -11.47
N TRP A 400 16.06 -10.30 -12.36
CA TRP A 400 16.14 -11.75 -12.19
C TRP A 400 17.62 -12.20 -12.14
N VAL A 401 18.43 -11.47 -11.38
CA VAL A 401 19.83 -11.80 -11.10
C VAL A 401 19.89 -12.81 -9.95
N PHE A 402 20.58 -13.91 -10.19
CA PHE A 402 20.81 -14.99 -9.24
C PHE A 402 21.97 -14.68 -8.29
N SER A 403 22.15 -15.47 -7.24
CA SER A 403 23.23 -15.29 -6.25
C SER A 403 24.63 -15.47 -6.84
N ASP A 404 24.76 -16.19 -7.96
CA ASP A 404 26.02 -16.34 -8.71
C ASP A 404 26.33 -15.16 -9.66
N GLY A 405 25.45 -14.16 -9.71
CA GLY A 405 25.57 -12.98 -10.57
C GLY A 405 25.10 -13.18 -12.02
N THR A 406 24.61 -14.36 -12.38
CA THR A 406 24.00 -14.60 -13.70
C THR A 406 22.55 -14.14 -13.71
N THR A 407 22.00 -13.90 -14.91
CA THR A 407 20.62 -13.48 -15.09
C THR A 407 19.80 -14.60 -15.74
N ALA A 408 18.55 -14.78 -15.31
CA ALA A 408 17.61 -15.67 -15.97
C ALA A 408 17.33 -15.22 -17.40
N GLN A 409 17.08 -16.17 -18.30
CA GLN A 409 16.64 -15.86 -19.65
C GLN A 409 15.22 -15.26 -19.59
N ALA A 410 15.04 -14.05 -20.12
CA ALA A 410 13.72 -13.42 -20.20
C ALA A 410 12.98 -13.91 -21.45
N ILE A 411 11.73 -14.35 -21.25
CA ILE A 411 10.75 -14.54 -22.32
C ILE A 411 10.01 -13.22 -22.50
N ARG A 412 9.77 -12.84 -23.75
CA ARG A 412 9.04 -11.61 -24.10
C ARG A 412 7.87 -11.96 -24.99
N ASP A 413 6.84 -11.13 -24.89
CA ASP A 413 5.72 -11.11 -25.82
C ASP A 413 6.19 -10.92 -27.27
N PHE A 414 5.35 -11.31 -28.22
CA PHE A 414 5.63 -10.99 -29.61
C PHE A 414 5.61 -9.48 -29.83
N THR A 415 6.65 -8.96 -30.44
CA THR A 415 6.76 -7.55 -30.81
C THR A 415 7.18 -7.40 -32.26
N ALA A 416 6.68 -6.35 -32.92
CA ALA A 416 7.12 -5.93 -34.24
C ALA A 416 7.08 -4.39 -34.29
N SER A 417 8.08 -3.77 -34.93
CA SER A 417 8.15 -2.31 -35.05
C SER A 417 8.45 -1.91 -36.48
N PHE A 418 7.90 -0.78 -36.89
CA PHE A 418 8.18 -0.19 -38.19
C PHE A 418 8.05 1.34 -38.14
N SER A 419 8.70 2.03 -39.09
CA SER A 419 8.57 3.49 -39.28
C SER A 419 7.84 3.80 -40.57
N VAL A 420 7.04 4.87 -40.53
CA VAL A 420 6.28 5.37 -41.69
C VAL A 420 6.38 6.88 -41.78
N ASP A 421 6.46 7.39 -43.00
CA ASP A 421 6.39 8.83 -43.29
C ASP A 421 4.89 9.29 -43.32
N ALA A 422 4.33 9.43 -42.10
CA ALA A 422 2.95 9.86 -41.84
C ALA A 422 2.86 10.50 -40.46
N THR A 423 1.83 11.32 -40.20
CA THR A 423 1.61 11.87 -38.87
C THR A 423 1.07 10.82 -37.90
N ARG A 424 1.21 11.05 -36.61
CA ARG A 424 0.70 10.13 -35.56
C ARG A 424 -0.83 9.97 -35.68
N GLU A 425 -1.53 11.03 -36.03
CA GLU A 425 -2.97 11.04 -36.24
C GLU A 425 -3.37 10.17 -37.45
N GLU A 426 -2.60 10.23 -38.55
CA GLU A 426 -2.84 9.39 -39.74
C GLU A 426 -2.59 7.91 -39.45
N VAL A 427 -1.56 7.63 -38.65
CA VAL A 427 -1.26 6.27 -38.18
C VAL A 427 -2.38 5.75 -37.25
N PHE A 428 -2.81 6.56 -36.29
CA PHE A 428 -3.88 6.21 -35.39
C PHE A 428 -5.20 5.94 -36.13
N GLU A 429 -5.57 6.81 -37.12
CA GLU A 429 -6.75 6.59 -37.95
C GLU A 429 -6.66 5.27 -38.75
N ALA A 430 -5.49 4.91 -39.23
CA ALA A 430 -5.33 3.67 -39.98
C ALA A 430 -5.46 2.45 -39.07
N ILE A 431 -4.82 2.47 -37.88
CA ILE A 431 -4.91 1.38 -36.90
C ILE A 431 -6.36 1.16 -36.47
N THR A 432 -7.07 2.22 -36.09
CA THR A 432 -8.45 2.17 -35.57
C THR A 432 -9.52 1.89 -36.64
N ARG A 433 -9.08 1.55 -37.87
CA ARG A 433 -9.94 1.05 -38.96
C ARG A 433 -9.56 -0.39 -39.34
N PRO A 434 -9.78 -1.35 -38.44
CA PRO A 434 -9.38 -2.74 -38.66
C PRO A 434 -10.04 -3.40 -39.87
N ASP A 435 -11.21 -2.92 -40.28
CA ASP A 435 -11.89 -3.31 -41.53
C ASP A 435 -11.05 -3.14 -42.80
N SER A 436 -10.04 -2.29 -42.73
CA SER A 436 -9.18 -1.97 -43.87
C SER A 436 -7.88 -2.77 -43.94
N TRP A 437 -7.53 -3.54 -42.87
CA TRP A 437 -6.24 -4.24 -42.81
C TRP A 437 -6.21 -5.52 -41.97
N LEU A 438 -7.15 -5.71 -41.04
CA LEU A 438 -7.08 -6.82 -40.07
C LEU A 438 -7.73 -8.11 -40.59
N GLY A 439 -8.85 -8.01 -41.36
CA GLY A 439 -9.56 -9.18 -41.84
C GLY A 439 -10.63 -8.83 -42.89
N ASP A 440 -11.22 -9.89 -43.47
CA ASP A 440 -12.22 -9.76 -44.55
C ASP A 440 -13.60 -9.30 -44.03
N ALA A 441 -13.93 -9.60 -42.78
CA ALA A 441 -15.17 -9.14 -42.14
C ALA A 441 -14.83 -8.62 -40.73
N VAL A 442 -15.02 -7.31 -40.56
CA VAL A 442 -14.88 -6.64 -39.25
C VAL A 442 -16.18 -5.89 -38.98
N GLU A 443 -16.81 -6.13 -37.84
CA GLU A 443 -18.03 -5.47 -37.41
C GLU A 443 -17.88 -4.96 -35.97
N GLY A 444 -18.32 -3.71 -35.71
CA GLY A 444 -18.29 -3.09 -34.37
C GLY A 444 -17.54 -1.77 -34.33
N GLU A 445 -17.17 -1.32 -33.11
CA GLU A 445 -16.51 -0.05 -32.84
C GLU A 445 -15.11 -0.29 -32.28
N ALA A 446 -14.08 0.02 -33.05
CA ALA A 446 -12.67 -0.25 -32.74
C ALA A 446 -11.86 0.98 -32.32
N ARG A 447 -12.48 2.18 -32.31
CA ARG A 447 -11.80 3.46 -32.08
C ARG A 447 -12.00 4.02 -30.68
N GLU A 448 -13.25 4.01 -30.19
CA GLU A 448 -13.56 4.66 -28.91
C GLU A 448 -13.34 3.70 -27.74
N GLN A 449 -12.75 4.18 -26.66
CA GLN A 449 -12.57 3.40 -25.43
C GLN A 449 -13.92 2.85 -24.93
N GLY A 450 -13.98 1.56 -24.64
CA GLY A 450 -15.19 0.83 -24.30
C GLY A 450 -15.96 0.33 -25.51
N GLY A 451 -15.48 0.56 -26.73
CA GLY A 451 -16.01 -0.04 -27.95
C GLY A 451 -15.74 -1.54 -28.01
N GLU A 452 -16.59 -2.28 -28.70
CA GLU A 452 -16.45 -3.73 -28.92
C GLU A 452 -16.52 -3.99 -30.42
N PHE A 453 -15.68 -4.87 -30.92
CA PHE A 453 -15.69 -5.30 -32.32
C PHE A 453 -15.22 -6.75 -32.44
N HIS A 454 -15.57 -7.36 -33.54
CA HIS A 454 -15.02 -8.66 -33.89
C HIS A 454 -14.48 -8.66 -35.32
N TYR A 455 -13.51 -9.53 -35.58
CA TYR A 455 -13.10 -9.84 -36.92
C TYR A 455 -13.16 -11.33 -37.20
N GLU A 456 -13.48 -11.67 -38.43
CA GLU A 456 -13.57 -13.03 -38.92
C GLU A 456 -12.67 -13.22 -40.15
N THR A 457 -11.99 -14.36 -40.19
CA THR A 457 -11.26 -14.86 -41.34
C THR A 457 -11.72 -16.28 -41.63
N ASP A 458 -11.26 -16.91 -42.72
CA ASP A 458 -11.61 -18.31 -43.02
C ASP A 458 -11.29 -19.29 -41.86
N ASP A 459 -10.28 -18.95 -41.03
CA ASP A 459 -9.75 -19.82 -39.99
C ASP A 459 -9.93 -19.29 -38.56
N GLN A 460 -10.36 -18.04 -38.36
CA GLN A 460 -10.39 -17.39 -37.03
C GLN A 460 -11.64 -16.50 -36.85
N TYR A 461 -12.22 -16.56 -35.65
CA TYR A 461 -13.20 -15.60 -35.14
C TYR A 461 -12.71 -15.04 -33.81
N VAL A 462 -12.52 -13.71 -33.71
CA VAL A 462 -11.94 -13.06 -32.53
C VAL A 462 -12.81 -11.87 -32.12
N GLU A 463 -13.26 -11.86 -30.87
CA GLU A 463 -13.97 -10.74 -30.24
C GLU A 463 -12.96 -9.89 -29.44
N LEU A 464 -13.06 -8.57 -29.59
CA LEU A 464 -12.14 -7.62 -28.96
C LEU A 464 -12.91 -6.46 -28.34
N SER A 465 -12.38 -5.96 -27.19
CA SER A 465 -12.81 -4.70 -26.59
C SER A 465 -11.70 -3.66 -26.64
N VAL A 466 -12.06 -2.39 -26.74
CA VAL A 466 -11.10 -1.27 -26.75
C VAL A 466 -10.84 -0.85 -25.29
N GLU A 467 -9.72 -1.28 -24.73
CA GLU A 467 -9.32 -0.92 -23.35
C GLU A 467 -8.76 0.49 -23.23
N GLU A 468 -7.94 0.90 -24.24
CA GLU A 468 -7.31 2.22 -24.26
C GLU A 468 -7.30 2.75 -25.69
N SER A 469 -7.61 4.05 -25.84
CA SER A 469 -7.56 4.76 -27.10
C SER A 469 -7.13 6.21 -26.85
N ASP A 470 -5.81 6.48 -26.93
CA ASP A 470 -5.20 7.81 -26.82
C ASP A 470 -4.78 8.29 -28.21
N ASP A 471 -5.51 9.28 -28.71
CA ASP A 471 -5.42 9.79 -30.09
C ASP A 471 -3.96 10.13 -30.48
N GLY A 472 -3.43 9.44 -31.48
CA GLY A 472 -2.07 9.62 -31.97
C GLY A 472 -0.95 9.11 -31.04
N LYS A 473 -1.25 8.33 -29.98
CA LYS A 473 -0.23 7.82 -29.07
C LYS A 473 -0.33 6.32 -28.81
N ARG A 474 -1.53 5.83 -28.50
CA ARG A 474 -1.69 4.45 -28.08
C ARG A 474 -3.07 3.89 -28.38
N VAL A 475 -3.11 2.61 -28.79
CA VAL A 475 -4.33 1.81 -28.92
C VAL A 475 -4.10 0.48 -28.23
N VAL A 476 -5.03 0.04 -27.37
CA VAL A 476 -5.02 -1.27 -26.74
C VAL A 476 -6.36 -1.95 -26.98
N TRP A 477 -6.32 -3.08 -27.66
CA TRP A 477 -7.46 -3.96 -27.83
C TRP A 477 -7.25 -5.24 -27.01
N HIS A 478 -8.22 -5.57 -26.17
CA HIS A 478 -8.23 -6.80 -25.40
C HIS A 478 -9.00 -7.88 -26.14
N VAL A 479 -8.46 -9.10 -26.16
CA VAL A 479 -9.09 -10.26 -26.78
C VAL A 479 -10.01 -10.91 -25.75
N GLU A 480 -11.31 -10.78 -25.98
CA GLU A 480 -12.34 -11.32 -25.09
C GLU A 480 -12.42 -12.86 -25.17
N PRO A 481 -12.83 -13.52 -24.08
CA PRO A 481 -13.16 -14.94 -24.11
C PRO A 481 -14.39 -15.17 -25.03
N GLY A 482 -14.15 -15.57 -26.26
CA GLY A 482 -15.18 -15.72 -27.28
C GLY A 482 -16.23 -16.78 -27.01
N ASP A 483 -17.37 -16.70 -27.70
CA ASP A 483 -18.45 -17.68 -27.65
C ASP A 483 -17.95 -19.06 -28.15
N LYS A 484 -17.94 -20.06 -27.27
CA LYS A 484 -17.46 -21.42 -27.54
C LYS A 484 -18.16 -22.10 -28.73
N ASP A 485 -19.35 -21.67 -29.08
CA ASP A 485 -20.11 -22.21 -30.20
C ASP A 485 -19.72 -21.63 -31.57
N LYS A 486 -19.00 -20.50 -31.56
CA LYS A 486 -18.49 -19.79 -32.76
C LYS A 486 -17.02 -20.09 -33.08
N ARG A 487 -16.30 -20.79 -32.19
CA ARG A 487 -14.89 -21.11 -32.38
C ARG A 487 -14.68 -22.11 -33.51
N LEU A 488 -13.76 -21.80 -34.39
CA LEU A 488 -13.22 -22.73 -35.36
C LEU A 488 -12.26 -23.70 -34.66
N LYS A 489 -12.06 -24.90 -35.21
CA LYS A 489 -11.33 -26.02 -34.55
C LYS A 489 -9.86 -25.77 -34.25
N GLU A 490 -9.28 -24.67 -34.69
CA GLU A 490 -7.84 -24.36 -34.60
C GLU A 490 -7.56 -22.94 -34.05
N ASP A 491 -8.46 -22.39 -33.22
CA ASP A 491 -8.23 -21.07 -32.61
C ASP A 491 -6.92 -21.05 -31.81
N PRO A 492 -6.05 -20.07 -32.07
CA PRO A 492 -4.87 -19.86 -31.24
C PRO A 492 -5.28 -19.52 -29.81
N GLU A 493 -4.39 -19.80 -28.85
CA GLU A 493 -4.60 -19.48 -27.43
C GLU A 493 -4.47 -17.95 -27.20
N TRP A 494 -5.43 -17.15 -27.71
CA TRP A 494 -5.39 -15.67 -27.64
C TRP A 494 -6.31 -15.09 -26.55
N GLU A 495 -7.12 -15.89 -25.89
CA GLU A 495 -8.00 -15.41 -24.82
C GLU A 495 -7.20 -14.72 -23.72
N ASP A 496 -7.75 -13.63 -23.19
CA ASP A 496 -7.11 -12.80 -22.18
C ASP A 496 -5.76 -12.20 -22.63
N THR A 497 -5.51 -12.05 -23.92
CA THR A 497 -4.35 -11.35 -24.49
C THR A 497 -4.72 -9.94 -24.94
N SER A 498 -3.71 -9.11 -25.21
CA SER A 498 -3.95 -7.74 -25.68
C SER A 498 -3.10 -7.38 -26.89
N LEU A 499 -3.70 -6.71 -27.85
CA LEU A 499 -3.04 -6.13 -29.01
C LEU A 499 -2.74 -4.66 -28.72
N ILE A 500 -1.47 -4.31 -28.60
CA ILE A 500 -1.02 -2.98 -28.19
C ILE A 500 -0.28 -2.32 -29.35
N PHE A 501 -0.68 -1.10 -29.70
CA PHE A 501 0.01 -0.25 -30.66
C PHE A 501 0.48 1.02 -29.94
N ASP A 502 1.79 1.17 -29.80
CA ASP A 502 2.42 2.41 -29.32
C ASP A 502 2.88 3.23 -30.53
N ILE A 503 2.49 4.52 -30.56
CA ILE A 503 2.72 5.44 -31.68
C ILE A 503 3.58 6.59 -31.17
N GLU A 504 4.82 6.67 -31.63
CA GLU A 504 5.81 7.63 -31.18
C GLU A 504 6.35 8.47 -32.34
N GLU A 505 6.86 9.65 -32.02
CA GLU A 505 7.58 10.48 -32.99
C GLU A 505 8.98 9.86 -33.21
N GLY A 506 9.26 9.45 -34.45
CA GLY A 506 10.53 8.88 -34.84
C GLY A 506 11.57 9.92 -35.26
N GLU A 507 12.70 9.47 -35.79
CA GLU A 507 13.74 10.35 -36.31
C GLU A 507 13.29 10.95 -37.67
N GLU A 508 13.79 12.16 -38.00
CA GLU A 508 13.54 12.85 -39.29
C GLU A 508 12.06 13.19 -39.60
N GLY A 509 11.14 13.13 -38.58
CA GLY A 509 9.72 13.46 -38.79
C GLY A 509 8.87 12.28 -39.22
N GLU A 510 9.40 11.08 -39.19
CA GLU A 510 8.65 9.82 -39.33
C GLU A 510 7.88 9.50 -38.04
N THR A 511 6.87 8.65 -38.16
CA THR A 511 6.17 8.05 -37.01
C THR A 511 6.64 6.61 -36.83
N GLN A 512 7.08 6.26 -35.63
CA GLN A 512 7.40 4.91 -35.24
C GLN A 512 6.18 4.23 -34.63
N VAL A 513 5.88 3.03 -35.07
CA VAL A 513 4.82 2.18 -34.54
C VAL A 513 5.46 0.91 -33.95
N SER A 514 5.14 0.66 -32.68
CA SER A 514 5.51 -0.58 -32.01
C SER A 514 4.24 -1.38 -31.70
N PHE A 515 4.13 -2.54 -32.31
CA PHE A 515 3.07 -3.50 -32.05
C PHE A 515 3.54 -4.56 -31.06
N THR A 516 2.75 -4.82 -30.03
CA THR A 516 2.96 -5.89 -29.06
C THR A 516 1.70 -6.72 -28.92
N HIS A 517 1.80 -8.04 -29.14
CA HIS A 517 0.75 -8.97 -28.76
C HIS A 517 1.06 -9.49 -27.35
N ARG A 518 0.57 -8.78 -26.33
CA ARG A 518 0.80 -9.11 -24.91
C ARG A 518 0.08 -10.42 -24.57
N GLY A 519 0.80 -11.34 -23.94
CA GLY A 519 0.30 -12.67 -23.58
C GLY A 519 0.58 -13.74 -24.64
N MET A 520 1.02 -13.36 -25.85
CA MET A 520 1.43 -14.29 -26.89
C MET A 520 2.92 -14.65 -26.73
N ARG A 521 3.19 -15.86 -26.27
CA ARG A 521 4.50 -16.32 -25.83
C ARG A 521 5.11 -17.35 -26.80
N PRO A 522 6.45 -17.43 -26.94
CA PRO A 522 7.13 -18.36 -27.87
C PRO A 522 6.80 -19.85 -27.72
N HIS A 523 6.27 -20.25 -26.56
CA HIS A 523 5.88 -21.62 -26.26
C HIS A 523 4.36 -21.89 -26.38
N ASP A 524 3.60 -20.89 -26.77
CA ASP A 524 2.15 -21.06 -27.01
C ASP A 524 1.93 -21.79 -28.34
N ARG A 525 0.83 -22.57 -28.38
CA ARG A 525 0.47 -23.32 -29.58
C ARG A 525 0.21 -22.35 -30.74
N GLY A 526 0.81 -22.61 -31.87
CA GLY A 526 0.66 -21.77 -33.06
C GLY A 526 1.45 -20.47 -33.07
N TYR A 527 2.31 -20.20 -32.05
CA TYR A 527 3.08 -18.96 -31.96
C TYR A 527 3.82 -18.60 -33.25
N ASN A 528 4.54 -19.54 -33.85
CA ASN A 528 5.33 -19.28 -35.06
C ASN A 528 4.46 -18.85 -36.25
N GLU A 529 3.31 -19.47 -36.40
CA GLU A 529 2.35 -19.14 -37.46
C GLU A 529 1.68 -17.79 -37.19
N THR A 530 1.21 -17.56 -35.99
CA THR A 530 0.63 -16.28 -35.56
C THR A 530 1.65 -15.14 -35.68
N ALA A 531 2.89 -15.36 -35.24
CA ALA A 531 3.95 -14.34 -35.35
C ALA A 531 4.30 -14.03 -36.81
N LYS A 532 4.23 -15.02 -37.69
CA LYS A 532 4.39 -14.80 -39.14
C LYS A 532 3.22 -14.01 -39.71
N ASN A 533 1.99 -14.39 -39.39
CA ASN A 533 0.78 -13.71 -39.84
C ASN A 533 0.77 -12.24 -39.41
N TRP A 534 1.15 -11.94 -38.16
CA TRP A 534 1.29 -10.55 -37.69
C TRP A 534 2.31 -9.76 -38.47
N ARG A 535 3.49 -10.33 -38.76
CA ARG A 535 4.51 -9.63 -39.57
C ARG A 535 4.01 -9.33 -40.98
N GLU A 536 3.34 -10.30 -41.61
CA GLU A 536 2.77 -10.15 -42.95
C GLU A 536 1.67 -9.05 -42.92
N ARG A 537 0.69 -9.10 -42.03
CA ARG A 537 -0.38 -8.09 -41.92
C ARG A 537 0.15 -6.68 -41.66
N LEU A 538 1.09 -6.53 -40.74
CA LEU A 538 1.68 -5.23 -40.45
C LEU A 538 2.45 -4.68 -41.65
N ALA A 539 3.18 -5.51 -42.38
CA ALA A 539 4.00 -5.08 -43.50
C ALA A 539 3.23 -4.93 -44.81
N GLU A 540 2.26 -5.83 -45.08
CA GLU A 540 1.60 -5.91 -46.38
C GLU A 540 0.24 -5.22 -46.41
N ASP A 541 -0.42 -5.08 -45.25
CA ASP A 541 -1.75 -4.49 -45.16
C ASP A 541 -1.71 -3.12 -44.45
N LEU A 542 -1.23 -3.04 -43.20
CA LEU A 542 -1.28 -1.80 -42.41
C LEU A 542 -0.32 -0.72 -42.93
N GLN A 543 0.95 -1.03 -43.18
CA GLN A 543 1.93 -0.04 -43.65
C GLN A 543 1.53 0.59 -45.01
N PRO A 544 1.08 -0.18 -46.03
CA PRO A 544 0.60 0.38 -47.27
C PRO A 544 -0.68 1.22 -47.10
N LEU A 545 -1.58 0.85 -46.19
CA LEU A 545 -2.78 1.61 -45.87
C LEU A 545 -2.42 3.02 -45.37
N ILE A 546 -1.48 3.11 -44.40
CA ILE A 546 -1.00 4.38 -43.86
C ILE A 546 -0.39 5.25 -44.96
N ARG A 547 0.44 4.67 -45.82
CA ARG A 547 1.07 5.40 -46.96
C ARG A 547 0.06 5.93 -47.98
N ARG A 548 -0.98 5.15 -48.32
CA ARG A 548 -2.05 5.57 -49.25
C ARG A 548 -2.92 6.70 -48.70
N GLY A 549 -3.12 6.76 -47.38
CA GLY A 549 -3.84 7.85 -46.73
C GLY A 549 -3.18 9.21 -46.94
N LYS A 550 -1.86 9.26 -47.12
CA LYS A 550 -1.09 10.48 -47.43
C LYS A 550 -1.21 10.90 -48.89
N GLU A 551 -1.32 9.97 -49.84
CA GLU A 551 -1.41 10.27 -51.28
C GLU A 551 -2.78 10.83 -51.70
N ASN A 552 -3.83 10.64 -50.87
CA ASN A 552 -5.20 11.08 -51.15
C ASN A 552 -5.59 12.42 -50.46
N LYS A 553 -4.67 13.09 -49.79
CA LYS A 553 -4.78 14.45 -49.26
C LYS A 553 -3.91 15.40 -50.06
#